data_ee57c6525fd86affe594d720525839db
#
_entry.id   ee57c6525fd86affe594d720525839db
#
_cell.length_a   1.000
_cell.length_b   1.000
_cell.length_c   1.000
_cell.angle_alpha   90.00
_cell.angle_beta   90.00
_cell.angle_gamma   90.00
#
_symmetry.space_group_name_H-M   'P 1'
#
loop_
_entity.id
_entity.type
_entity.pdbx_description
1 polymer ?
#
loop_
_entity_poly.entity_id
_entity_poly.type
_entity_poly.pdbx_seq_one_letter_code
_entity_poly.pdbx_strand_id
1 'polypeptide(L)'
;MKLAILGAGAWGTALAIQAAERHEVRLWARDVEQAATLQRERRNTRYLPEAALPAALQVTADRDAALQGAELIVVASPMAGLRGLLQACAGETPLL
;
A
#
# COMPACT_ATOMS: atom_id res chain seq x y z
N MET A 1 -11.92 -9.33 1.77
CA MET A 1 -11.10 -9.30 0.56
C MET A 1 -9.69 -8.86 0.92
N LYS A 2 -8.70 -9.43 0.29
CA LYS A 2 -7.31 -9.03 0.49
C LYS A 2 -6.90 -8.04 -0.57
N LEU A 3 -6.52 -6.84 -0.14
CA LEU A 3 -6.14 -5.75 -1.03
C LEU A 3 -4.67 -5.42 -0.87
N ALA A 4 -4.01 -5.17 -1.99
CA ALA A 4 -2.66 -4.62 -2.01
C ALA A 4 -2.73 -3.21 -2.61
N ILE A 5 -2.23 -2.22 -1.88
CA ILE A 5 -2.17 -0.84 -2.37
C ILE A 5 -0.70 -0.48 -2.54
N LEU A 6 -0.32 -0.19 -3.77
CA LEU A 6 1.07 0.07 -4.14
C LEU A 6 1.31 1.57 -4.27
N GLY A 7 1.93 2.13 -3.25
CA GLY A 7 2.25 3.55 -3.21
C GLY A 7 1.71 4.20 -1.94
N ALA A 8 2.62 4.68 -1.09
CA ALA A 8 2.30 5.23 0.21
C ALA A 8 2.34 6.76 0.24
N GLY A 9 1.87 7.40 -0.82
CA GLY A 9 1.62 8.83 -0.82
C GLY A 9 0.33 9.15 -0.09
N ALA A 10 -0.11 10.41 -0.15
CA ALA A 10 -1.32 10.84 0.56
C ALA A 10 -2.55 10.06 0.10
N TRP A 11 -2.72 9.92 -1.21
CA TRP A 11 -3.89 9.24 -1.76
C TRP A 11 -3.90 7.75 -1.44
N GLY A 12 -2.77 7.07 -1.65
CA GLY A 12 -2.66 5.64 -1.36
C GLY A 12 -2.88 5.34 0.12
N THR A 13 -2.32 6.17 0.99
CA THR A 13 -2.49 6.01 2.43
C THR A 13 -3.94 6.23 2.85
N ALA A 14 -4.59 7.27 2.33
CA ALA A 14 -5.99 7.54 2.64
C ALA A 14 -6.91 6.39 2.20
N LEU A 15 -6.67 5.88 0.99
CA LEU A 15 -7.43 4.75 0.47
C LEU A 15 -7.22 3.49 1.33
N ALA A 16 -5.97 3.24 1.73
CA ALA A 16 -5.64 2.09 2.57
C ALA A 16 -6.35 2.15 3.92
N ILE A 17 -6.39 3.33 4.53
CA ILE A 17 -7.07 3.53 5.81
C ILE A 17 -8.56 3.21 5.68
N GLN A 18 -9.21 3.75 4.65
CA GLN A 18 -10.63 3.49 4.43
C GLN A 18 -10.91 2.01 4.13
N ALA A 19 -10.10 1.42 3.27
CA ALA A 19 -10.31 0.03 2.90
C ALA A 19 -10.09 -0.93 4.07
N ALA A 20 -9.18 -0.59 4.99
CA ALA A 20 -8.85 -1.44 6.12
C ALA A 20 -10.01 -1.58 7.12
N GLU A 21 -11.02 -0.75 7.03
CA GLU A 21 -12.21 -0.88 7.88
C GLU A 21 -13.01 -2.14 7.56
N ARG A 22 -12.91 -2.64 6.33
CA ARG A 22 -13.73 -3.77 5.87
C ARG A 22 -12.92 -4.91 5.26
N HIS A 23 -11.65 -4.64 4.93
CA HIS A 23 -10.83 -5.58 4.19
C HIS A 23 -9.47 -5.71 4.84
N GLU A 24 -8.79 -6.81 4.51
CA GLU A 24 -7.40 -6.99 4.89
C GLU A 24 -6.54 -6.24 3.86
N VAL A 25 -5.82 -5.21 4.30
CA VAL A 25 -5.11 -4.30 3.41
C VAL A 25 -3.62 -4.32 3.71
N ARG A 26 -2.82 -4.41 2.66
CA ARG A 26 -1.37 -4.24 2.72
C ARG A 26 -0.98 -3.03 1.89
N LEU A 27 -0.31 -2.07 2.52
CA LEU A 27 0.18 -0.87 1.87
C LEU A 27 1.66 -1.03 1.61
N TRP A 28 2.05 -0.94 0.36
CA TRP A 28 3.45 -1.02 -0.02
C TRP A 28 4.05 0.37 -0.14
N ALA A 29 5.12 0.62 0.61
CA ALA A 29 5.92 1.83 0.49
C ALA A 29 7.22 1.46 -0.20
N ARG A 30 7.52 2.12 -1.31
CA ARG A 30 8.71 1.86 -2.10
C ARG A 30 10.00 2.09 -1.31
N ASP A 31 10.00 3.11 -0.46
CA ASP A 31 11.17 3.46 0.36
C ASP A 31 11.13 2.66 1.66
N VAL A 32 12.19 1.90 1.91
CA VAL A 32 12.32 1.08 3.12
C VAL A 32 12.22 1.93 4.38
N GLU A 33 12.82 3.13 4.36
CA GLU A 33 12.76 4.03 5.52
C GLU A 33 11.35 4.55 5.76
N GLN A 34 10.63 4.86 4.69
CA GLN A 34 9.24 5.28 4.80
C GLN A 34 8.37 4.16 5.36
N ALA A 35 8.56 2.94 4.88
CA ALA A 35 7.82 1.79 5.39
C ALA A 35 8.09 1.58 6.88
N ALA A 36 9.35 1.69 7.30
CA ALA A 36 9.70 1.54 8.71
C ALA A 36 9.06 2.63 9.57
N THR A 37 9.04 3.87 9.07
CA THR A 37 8.41 4.99 9.77
C THR A 37 6.90 4.76 9.91
N LEU A 38 6.25 4.34 8.83
CA LEU A 38 4.82 4.03 8.87
C LEU A 38 4.49 2.92 9.86
N GLN A 39 5.32 1.90 9.91
CA GLN A 39 5.13 0.78 10.84
C GLN A 39 5.33 1.23 12.29
N ARG A 40 6.33 2.05 12.55
CA ARG A 40 6.66 2.50 13.89
C ARG A 40 5.68 3.54 14.41
N GLU A 41 5.41 4.56 13.58
CA GLU A 41 4.57 5.69 13.97
C GLU A 41 3.08 5.39 13.82
N ARG A 42 2.72 4.40 13.02
CA ARG A 42 1.33 4.08 12.66
C ARG A 42 0.60 5.31 12.10
N ARG A 43 1.35 6.11 11.33
CA ARG A 43 0.86 7.36 10.75
C ARG A 43 1.80 7.76 9.62
N ASN A 44 1.25 8.25 8.52
CA ASN A 44 2.06 8.76 7.43
C ASN A 44 2.35 10.25 7.67
N THR A 45 3.36 10.53 8.47
CA THR A 45 3.68 11.89 8.90
C THR A 45 4.10 12.79 7.75
N ARG A 46 4.58 12.22 6.66
CA ARG A 46 5.05 12.98 5.50
C ARG A 46 3.90 13.43 4.59
N TYR A 47 2.91 12.57 4.37
CA TYR A 47 1.87 12.82 3.38
C TYR A 47 0.47 12.92 3.96
N LEU A 48 0.22 12.34 5.11
CA LEU A 48 -1.12 12.34 5.71
C LEU A 48 -0.99 12.29 7.24
N PRO A 49 -0.43 13.35 7.85
CA PRO A 49 -0.08 13.32 9.28
C PRO A 49 -1.26 13.26 10.22
N GLU A 50 -2.44 13.65 9.76
CA GLU A 50 -3.62 13.75 10.61
C GLU A 50 -4.36 12.43 10.81
N ALA A 51 -4.08 11.43 9.98
CA ALA A 51 -4.80 10.16 10.04
C ALA A 51 -3.91 9.06 10.58
N ALA A 52 -4.37 8.37 11.62
CA ALA A 52 -3.68 7.21 12.16
C ALA A 52 -3.98 5.98 11.33
N LEU A 53 -3.01 5.06 11.22
CA LEU A 53 -3.19 3.82 10.49
C LEU A 53 -3.92 2.81 11.38
N PRO A 54 -5.01 2.18 10.89
CA PRO A 54 -5.71 1.17 11.66
C PRO A 54 -4.80 -0.04 11.96
N ALA A 55 -5.07 -0.73 13.05
CA ALA A 55 -4.28 -1.90 13.43
C ALA A 55 -4.33 -3.00 12.37
N ALA A 56 -5.43 -3.11 11.63
CA ALA A 56 -5.60 -4.11 10.59
C ALA A 56 -4.79 -3.81 9.32
N LEU A 57 -4.33 -2.57 9.16
CA LEU A 57 -3.55 -2.17 8.00
C LEU A 57 -2.10 -2.57 8.18
N GLN A 58 -1.58 -3.38 7.26
CA GLN A 58 -0.18 -3.78 7.24
C GLN A 58 0.61 -2.94 6.25
N VAL A 59 1.82 -2.56 6.64
CA VAL A 59 2.71 -1.77 5.80
C VAL A 59 3.97 -2.58 5.53
N THR A 60 4.43 -2.59 4.30
CA THR A 60 5.66 -3.30 3.93
C THR A 60 6.41 -2.55 2.83
N ALA A 61 7.73 -2.71 2.81
CA ALA A 61 8.56 -2.28 1.70
C ALA A 61 8.83 -3.42 0.72
N ASP A 62 8.39 -4.63 1.04
CA ASP A 62 8.54 -5.80 0.18
C ASP A 62 7.31 -5.93 -0.72
N ARG A 63 7.51 -5.63 -2.00
CA ARG A 63 6.43 -5.68 -2.99
C ARG A 63 5.82 -7.06 -3.09
N ASP A 64 6.64 -8.09 -3.07
CA ASP A 64 6.14 -9.46 -3.18
C ASP A 64 5.27 -9.83 -1.99
N ALA A 65 5.66 -9.40 -0.80
CA ALA A 65 4.86 -9.63 0.39
C ALA A 65 3.52 -8.91 0.31
N ALA A 66 3.51 -7.68 -0.23
CA ALA A 66 2.27 -6.93 -0.40
C ALA A 66 1.32 -7.61 -1.39
N LEU A 67 1.87 -8.19 -2.45
CA LEU A 67 1.09 -8.82 -3.51
C LEU A 67 0.62 -10.24 -3.17
N GLN A 68 1.25 -10.89 -2.22
CA GLN A 68 0.97 -12.28 -1.89
C GLN A 68 -0.47 -12.46 -1.44
N GLY A 69 -1.22 -13.26 -2.17
CA GLY A 69 -2.62 -13.53 -1.84
C GLY A 69 -3.58 -12.39 -2.11
N ALA A 70 -3.13 -11.31 -2.74
CA ALA A 70 -3.98 -10.17 -3.03
C ALA A 70 -5.06 -10.54 -4.06
N GLU A 71 -6.29 -10.18 -3.75
CA GLU A 71 -7.42 -10.38 -4.64
C GLU A 71 -7.65 -9.18 -5.55
N LEU A 72 -7.17 -8.01 -5.13
CA LEU A 72 -7.24 -6.79 -5.90
C LEU A 72 -5.99 -5.96 -5.62
N ILE A 73 -5.42 -5.35 -6.65
CA ILE A 73 -4.25 -4.51 -6.55
C ILE A 73 -4.61 -3.09 -7.01
N VAL A 74 -4.36 -2.12 -6.14
CA VAL A 74 -4.56 -0.70 -6.47
C VAL A 74 -3.18 -0.06 -6.62
N VAL A 75 -2.92 0.54 -7.77
CA VAL A 75 -1.66 1.22 -8.04
C VAL A 75 -1.82 2.71 -7.78
N ALA A 76 -1.18 3.20 -6.74
CA ALA A 76 -1.22 4.60 -6.33
C ALA A 76 0.15 5.25 -6.41
N SER A 77 1.05 4.69 -7.21
CA SER A 77 2.41 5.16 -7.34
C SER A 77 2.54 6.23 -8.42
N PRO A 78 3.60 7.07 -8.37
CA PRO A 78 3.88 8.00 -9.47
C PRO A 78 4.06 7.26 -10.79
N MET A 79 3.74 7.93 -11.88
CA MET A 79 3.82 7.33 -13.22
C MET A 79 5.22 6.79 -13.56
N ALA A 80 6.26 7.41 -13.03
CA ALA A 80 7.63 6.96 -13.29
C ALA A 80 7.90 5.54 -12.82
N GLY A 81 7.19 5.07 -11.78
CA GLY A 81 7.35 3.72 -11.28
C GLY A 81 6.33 2.72 -11.81
N LEU A 82 5.38 3.18 -12.61
CA LEU A 82 4.23 2.38 -12.99
C LEU A 82 4.61 1.16 -13.84
N ARG A 83 5.53 1.32 -14.78
CA ARG A 83 5.91 0.22 -15.67
C ARG A 83 6.43 -0.99 -14.88
N GLY A 84 7.33 -0.75 -13.94
CA GLY A 84 7.85 -1.82 -13.11
C GLY A 84 6.77 -2.49 -12.25
N LEU A 85 5.84 -1.69 -11.74
CA LEU A 85 4.74 -2.22 -10.95
C LEU A 85 3.81 -3.09 -11.79
N LEU A 86 3.51 -2.66 -13.02
CA LEU A 86 2.66 -3.44 -13.92
C LEU A 86 3.31 -4.76 -14.30
N GLN A 87 4.61 -4.77 -14.50
CA GLN A 87 5.34 -6.02 -14.77
C GLN A 87 5.27 -6.96 -13.58
N ALA A 88 5.45 -6.44 -12.37
CA ALA A 88 5.39 -7.25 -11.15
C ALA A 88 3.98 -7.78 -10.89
N CYS A 89 2.97 -7.04 -11.32
CA CYS A 89 1.57 -7.43 -11.13
C CYS A 89 1.01 -8.22 -12.31
N ALA A 90 1.81 -8.46 -13.33
CA ALA A 90 1.37 -9.25 -14.48
C ALA A 90 0.97 -10.65 -14.00
N GLY A 91 -0.19 -11.09 -14.44
CA GLY A 91 -0.71 -12.38 -14.03
C GLY A 91 -2.20 -12.33 -13.78
N GLU A 92 -2.64 -13.01 -12.74
CA GLU A 92 -4.06 -13.26 -12.51
C GLU A 92 -4.75 -12.24 -11.63
N THR A 93 -4.01 -11.42 -10.90
CA THR A 93 -4.61 -10.47 -9.96
C THR A 93 -5.12 -9.23 -10.70
N PRO A 94 -6.39 -8.86 -10.50
CA PRO A 94 -6.93 -7.66 -11.14
C PRO A 94 -6.23 -6.39 -10.65
N LEU A 95 -6.07 -5.43 -11.57
CA LEU A 95 -5.53 -4.11 -11.28
C LEU A 95 -6.64 -3.08 -11.30
N LEU A 96 -6.50 -2.13 -10.40
CA LEU A 96 -7.42 -1.02 -10.33
C LEU A 96 -6.68 0.31 -10.40
#